data_4c7185d521e01b4465d1f7d814de0282
#
_entry.id   4c7185d521e01b4465d1f7d814de0282
#
_cell.length_a   1.000
_cell.length_b   1.000
_cell.length_c   1.000
_cell.angle_alpha   90.00
_cell.angle_beta   90.00
_cell.angle_gamma   90.00
#
_symmetry.space_group_name_H-M   'P 1'
#
loop_
_entity.id
_entity.type
_entity.pdbx_description
1 polymer ?
#
loop_
_entity_poly.entity_id
_entity_poly.type
_entity_poly.pdbx_seq_one_letter_code
_entity_poly.pdbx_strand_id
1 'polypeptide(L)'
;MKNIERYYKNTTDAKPNYTIKKFIELKIKSGNAIELGCGAGRDTVCLIKNGWNVTAIDKENVESRIAAKLEAEELKQFKFLKQKFEEIELENNNLVVANFSLPFCNKNDFKKLWNKIADSILKDGYFVGNFFGINDEWKSTKEEMTFLTKEQVIELFKDFEIIEFKEVEKDDFTGLGKMKHWHIFNVIAKKK
;
A
#
# COMPACT_ATOMS: atom_id res chain seq x y z
N MET A 1 10.05 -16.79 -10.43
CA MET A 1 11.02 -15.70 -10.76
C MET A 1 10.62 -14.92 -12.02
N LYS A 2 10.39 -15.54 -13.19
CA LYS A 2 10.09 -14.81 -14.46
C LYS A 2 8.87 -13.84 -14.36
N ASN A 3 7.80 -14.18 -13.62
CA ASN A 3 6.62 -13.32 -13.52
C ASN A 3 6.83 -12.10 -12.64
N ILE A 4 7.59 -12.20 -11.53
CA ILE A 4 7.83 -11.07 -10.62
C ILE A 4 8.75 -10.02 -11.27
N GLU A 5 9.80 -10.46 -11.97
CA GLU A 5 10.68 -9.56 -12.72
C GLU A 5 9.93 -8.81 -13.82
N ARG A 6 9.05 -9.50 -14.56
CA ARG A 6 8.18 -8.88 -15.56
C ARG A 6 7.23 -7.86 -14.94
N TYR A 7 6.65 -8.18 -13.77
CA TYR A 7 5.81 -7.25 -13.03
C TYR A 7 6.57 -5.96 -12.66
N TYR A 8 7.76 -6.08 -12.08
CA TYR A 8 8.56 -4.93 -11.71
C TYR A 8 8.98 -4.11 -12.94
N LYS A 9 9.39 -4.76 -14.05
CA LYS A 9 9.70 -4.07 -15.29
C LYS A 9 8.52 -3.25 -15.82
N ASN A 10 7.31 -3.84 -15.79
CA ASN A 10 6.11 -3.18 -16.29
C ASN A 10 5.61 -2.04 -15.37
N THR A 11 5.98 -2.07 -14.09
CA THR A 11 5.49 -1.10 -13.09
C THR A 11 6.54 -0.09 -12.65
N THR A 12 7.79 -0.21 -13.13
CA THR A 12 8.91 0.66 -12.75
C THR A 12 8.63 2.13 -13.02
N ASP A 13 8.08 2.47 -14.18
CA ASP A 13 7.80 3.84 -14.60
C ASP A 13 6.32 4.21 -14.44
N ALA A 14 5.56 3.37 -13.72
CA ALA A 14 4.16 3.63 -13.49
C ALA A 14 3.98 4.87 -12.59
N LYS A 15 2.94 5.65 -12.89
CA LYS A 15 2.54 6.80 -12.05
C LYS A 15 2.16 6.33 -10.64
N PRO A 16 2.33 7.18 -9.60
CA PRO A 16 1.86 6.88 -8.26
C PRO A 16 0.40 6.44 -8.24
N ASN A 17 0.03 5.59 -7.29
CA ASN A 17 -1.34 5.13 -7.13
C ASN A 17 -2.31 6.30 -6.92
N TYR A 18 -3.58 6.07 -7.26
CA TYR A 18 -4.65 7.06 -7.09
C TYR A 18 -4.69 7.63 -5.67
N THR A 19 -4.64 6.76 -4.67
CA THR A 19 -4.68 7.13 -3.24
C THR A 19 -3.51 8.02 -2.84
N ILE A 20 -2.30 7.75 -3.33
CA ILE A 20 -1.12 8.59 -3.06
C ILE A 20 -1.26 9.95 -3.69
N LYS A 21 -1.73 10.04 -4.95
CA LYS A 21 -1.96 11.34 -5.58
C LYS A 21 -2.96 12.17 -4.79
N LYS A 22 -4.07 11.56 -4.37
CA LYS A 22 -5.08 12.22 -3.53
C LYS A 22 -4.54 12.63 -2.17
N PHE A 23 -3.74 11.79 -1.54
CA PHE A 23 -3.11 12.11 -0.26
C PHE A 23 -2.15 13.31 -0.36
N ILE A 24 -1.32 13.37 -1.40
CA ILE A 24 -0.40 14.51 -1.59
C ILE A 24 -1.17 15.82 -1.83
N GLU A 25 -2.34 15.78 -2.50
CA GLU A 25 -3.22 16.95 -2.68
C GLU A 25 -3.70 17.54 -1.35
N LEU A 26 -3.75 16.77 -0.27
CA LEU A 26 -4.13 17.25 1.08
C LEU A 26 -3.07 18.17 1.70
N LYS A 27 -1.84 18.21 1.16
CA LYS A 27 -0.73 19.06 1.62
C LYS A 27 -0.41 18.88 3.12
N ILE A 28 -0.51 17.64 3.60
CA ILE A 28 -0.18 17.28 4.98
C ILE A 28 1.32 17.49 5.22
N LYS A 29 1.68 17.98 6.41
CA LYS A 29 3.06 18.09 6.82
C LYS A 29 3.72 16.71 6.79
N SER A 30 4.84 16.59 6.08
CA SER A 30 5.59 15.33 5.97
C SER A 30 6.21 14.91 7.31
N GLY A 31 6.41 13.62 7.45
CA GLY A 31 6.98 12.97 8.64
C GLY A 31 7.53 11.61 8.26
N ASN A 32 7.39 10.63 9.15
CA ASN A 32 7.80 9.26 8.89
C ASN A 32 6.64 8.46 8.29
N ALA A 33 6.94 7.72 7.24
CA ALA A 33 6.00 6.85 6.55
C ALA A 33 6.52 5.42 6.45
N ILE A 34 5.62 4.45 6.55
CA ILE A 34 5.87 3.06 6.20
C ILE A 34 5.06 2.72 4.94
N GLU A 35 5.69 2.09 3.96
CA GLU A 35 4.99 1.52 2.81
C GLU A 35 5.09 0.00 2.82
N LEU A 36 3.95 -0.67 2.90
CA LEU A 36 3.81 -2.13 2.93
C LEU A 36 3.59 -2.68 1.52
N GLY A 37 4.50 -3.54 1.06
CA GLY A 37 4.47 -4.09 -0.29
C GLY A 37 4.82 -3.04 -1.35
N CYS A 38 5.96 -2.36 -1.19
CA CYS A 38 6.36 -1.21 -2.01
C CYS A 38 6.58 -1.56 -3.50
N GLY A 39 6.82 -2.82 -3.83
CA GLY A 39 7.01 -3.28 -5.21
C GLY A 39 8.13 -2.52 -5.94
N ALA A 40 7.83 -1.97 -7.13
CA ALA A 40 8.80 -1.18 -7.90
C ALA A 40 9.05 0.24 -7.35
N GLY A 41 8.45 0.60 -6.21
CA GLY A 41 8.73 1.84 -5.45
C GLY A 41 8.08 3.11 -6.03
N ARG A 42 7.03 2.99 -6.84
CA ARG A 42 6.39 4.18 -7.44
C ARG A 42 5.79 5.12 -6.41
N ASP A 43 5.20 4.59 -5.34
CA ASP A 43 4.61 5.37 -4.26
C ASP A 43 5.70 5.82 -3.27
N THR A 44 6.69 4.96 -2.96
CA THR A 44 7.90 5.32 -2.18
C THR A 44 8.58 6.56 -2.74
N VAL A 45 8.92 6.55 -4.04
CA VAL A 45 9.61 7.67 -4.71
C VAL A 45 8.74 8.93 -4.68
N CYS A 46 7.44 8.79 -4.91
CA CYS A 46 6.53 9.93 -4.83
C CYS A 46 6.50 10.55 -3.43
N LEU A 47 6.43 9.75 -2.38
CA LEU A 47 6.42 10.22 -1.00
C LEU A 47 7.73 10.92 -0.65
N ILE A 48 8.88 10.34 -0.97
CA ILE A 48 10.20 10.93 -0.70
C ILE A 48 10.34 12.29 -1.41
N LYS A 49 9.95 12.39 -2.68
CA LYS A 49 9.95 13.66 -3.44
C LYS A 49 8.99 14.71 -2.87
N ASN A 50 8.07 14.32 -1.99
CA ASN A 50 7.19 15.21 -1.24
C ASN A 50 7.64 15.36 0.24
N GLY A 51 8.91 15.03 0.55
CA GLY A 51 9.57 15.31 1.84
C GLY A 51 9.32 14.27 2.93
N TRP A 52 8.73 13.09 2.64
CA TRP A 52 8.52 12.04 3.61
C TRP A 52 9.78 11.19 3.82
N ASN A 53 10.06 10.81 5.07
CA ASN A 53 11.03 9.77 5.37
C ASN A 53 10.32 8.42 5.24
N VAL A 54 10.72 7.58 4.28
CA VAL A 54 9.98 6.35 3.96
C VAL A 54 10.77 5.11 4.31
N THR A 55 10.19 4.25 5.16
CA THR A 55 10.60 2.86 5.31
C THR A 55 9.74 2.00 4.37
N ALA A 56 10.33 1.58 3.26
CA ALA A 56 9.68 0.74 2.27
C ALA A 56 9.92 -0.74 2.58
N ILE A 57 8.85 -1.53 2.60
CA ILE A 57 8.89 -2.95 2.98
C ILE A 57 8.33 -3.80 1.85
N ASP A 58 9.09 -4.84 1.47
CA ASP A 58 8.63 -5.86 0.51
C ASP A 58 9.28 -7.21 0.85
N LYS A 59 8.63 -8.30 0.48
CA LYS A 59 9.19 -9.66 0.61
C LYS A 59 10.31 -9.92 -0.38
N GLU A 60 10.33 -9.24 -1.51
CA GLU A 60 11.37 -9.30 -2.53
C GLU A 60 12.39 -8.19 -2.30
N ASN A 61 13.64 -8.44 -2.65
CA ASN A 61 14.66 -7.38 -2.57
C ASN A 61 14.54 -6.44 -3.77
N VAL A 62 13.96 -5.27 -3.55
CA VAL A 62 13.74 -4.24 -4.56
C VAL A 62 14.50 -2.94 -4.26
N GLU A 63 15.35 -2.93 -3.22
CA GLU A 63 16.07 -1.76 -2.72
C GLU A 63 16.80 -1.01 -3.83
N SER A 64 17.65 -1.70 -4.60
CA SER A 64 18.45 -1.08 -5.67
C SER A 64 17.58 -0.47 -6.78
N ARG A 65 16.40 -1.04 -7.05
CA ARG A 65 15.45 -0.49 -8.04
C ARG A 65 14.85 0.83 -7.60
N ILE A 66 14.60 0.98 -6.31
CA ILE A 66 14.04 2.20 -5.72
C ILE A 66 15.15 3.23 -5.60
N ALA A 67 16.29 2.84 -5.03
CA ALA A 67 17.45 3.72 -4.84
C ALA A 67 17.94 4.35 -6.15
N ALA A 68 17.91 3.60 -7.26
CA ALA A 68 18.30 4.12 -8.57
C ALA A 68 17.42 5.26 -9.13
N LYS A 69 16.28 5.54 -8.49
CA LYS A 69 15.36 6.62 -8.87
C LYS A 69 15.45 7.85 -7.97
N LEU A 70 16.30 7.81 -6.96
CA LEU A 70 16.45 8.82 -5.92
C LEU A 70 17.78 9.54 -6.08
N GLU A 71 17.75 10.85 -5.85
CA GLU A 71 18.96 11.69 -5.75
C GLU A 71 19.67 11.46 -4.41
N ALA A 72 20.93 11.89 -4.31
CA ALA A 72 21.76 11.66 -3.13
C ALA A 72 21.12 12.18 -1.81
N GLU A 73 20.44 13.32 -1.85
CA GLU A 73 19.73 13.87 -0.69
C GLU A 73 18.45 13.08 -0.37
N GLU A 74 17.75 12.63 -1.40
CA GLU A 74 16.53 11.82 -1.27
C GLU A 74 16.83 10.43 -0.68
N LEU A 75 18.00 9.87 -0.96
CA LEU A 75 18.45 8.59 -0.38
C LEU A 75 18.57 8.64 1.15
N LYS A 76 18.78 9.81 1.75
CA LYS A 76 18.80 9.98 3.22
C LYS A 76 17.41 9.78 3.85
N GLN A 77 16.36 9.93 3.07
CA GLN A 77 14.96 9.74 3.47
C GLN A 77 14.44 8.34 3.16
N PHE A 78 15.27 7.46 2.59
CA PHE A 78 14.90 6.13 2.16
C PHE A 78 15.53 5.05 3.03
N LYS A 79 14.69 4.14 3.53
CA LYS A 79 15.10 2.89 4.17
C LYS A 79 14.33 1.74 3.55
N PHE A 80 15.00 0.62 3.30
CA PHE A 80 14.37 -0.59 2.79
C PHE A 80 14.49 -1.72 3.79
N LEU A 81 13.39 -2.48 3.98
CA LEU A 81 13.36 -3.69 4.78
C LEU A 81 12.78 -4.83 3.94
N LYS A 82 13.57 -5.89 3.75
CA LYS A 82 13.08 -7.13 3.14
C LYS A 82 12.39 -7.96 4.21
N GLN A 83 11.05 -7.89 4.27
CA GLN A 83 10.24 -8.62 5.24
C GLN A 83 8.91 -9.07 4.64
N LYS A 84 8.36 -10.16 5.18
CA LYS A 84 6.99 -10.61 4.91
C LYS A 84 6.03 -9.99 5.92
N PHE A 85 4.75 -9.94 5.60
CA PHE A 85 3.71 -9.39 6.48
C PHE A 85 3.60 -10.12 7.82
N GLU A 86 3.85 -11.42 7.83
CA GLU A 86 3.78 -12.25 9.03
C GLU A 86 4.86 -11.89 10.07
N GLU A 87 6.00 -11.39 9.59
CA GLU A 87 7.20 -11.12 10.38
C GLU A 87 7.31 -9.65 10.80
N ILE A 88 6.39 -8.79 10.32
CA ILE A 88 6.55 -7.35 10.43
C ILE A 88 6.31 -6.87 11.86
N GLU A 89 7.24 -6.03 12.34
CA GLU A 89 7.04 -5.19 13.51
C GLU A 89 7.07 -3.74 13.04
N LEU A 90 6.05 -2.98 13.43
CA LEU A 90 5.83 -1.61 12.97
C LEU A 90 6.11 -0.63 14.11
N GLU A 91 7.03 0.29 13.89
CA GLU A 91 7.21 1.45 14.76
C GLU A 91 6.09 2.46 14.55
N ASN A 92 5.98 3.45 15.43
CA ASN A 92 5.00 4.52 15.30
C ASN A 92 5.32 5.43 14.11
N ASN A 93 4.32 5.71 13.29
CA ASN A 93 4.45 6.47 12.05
C ASN A 93 3.34 7.48 11.86
N ASN A 94 3.65 8.55 11.11
CA ASN A 94 2.67 9.56 10.71
C ASN A 94 1.80 9.06 9.55
N LEU A 95 2.33 8.12 8.75
CA LEU A 95 1.66 7.59 7.57
C LEU A 95 1.97 6.10 7.40
N VAL A 96 0.95 5.29 7.18
CA VAL A 96 1.10 3.92 6.65
C VAL A 96 0.43 3.83 5.29
N VAL A 97 1.21 3.37 4.30
CA VAL A 97 0.74 3.15 2.92
C VAL A 97 0.68 1.67 2.63
N ALA A 98 -0.41 1.22 2.01
CA ALA A 98 -0.59 -0.17 1.60
C ALA A 98 -1.44 -0.27 0.32
N ASN A 99 -0.82 0.03 -0.83
CA ASN A 99 -1.48 -0.02 -2.13
C ASN A 99 -1.23 -1.34 -2.85
N PHE A 100 -2.29 -2.05 -3.22
CA PHE A 100 -2.23 -3.36 -3.90
C PHE A 100 -1.32 -4.37 -3.19
N SER A 101 -1.31 -4.35 -1.86
CA SER A 101 -0.45 -5.18 -1.03
C SER A 101 -1.22 -5.97 0.02
N LEU A 102 -2.07 -5.35 0.83
CA LEU A 102 -2.83 -6.02 1.88
C LEU A 102 -3.70 -7.19 1.40
N PRO A 103 -4.33 -7.15 0.22
CA PRO A 103 -5.08 -8.30 -0.28
C PRO A 103 -4.25 -9.58 -0.43
N PHE A 104 -2.92 -9.48 -0.57
CA PHE A 104 -2.02 -10.63 -0.63
C PHE A 104 -1.64 -11.22 0.73
N CYS A 105 -2.03 -10.58 1.83
CA CYS A 105 -1.98 -11.19 3.16
C CYS A 105 -2.95 -12.37 3.22
N ASN A 106 -2.55 -13.47 3.89
CA ASN A 106 -3.44 -14.59 4.14
C ASN A 106 -4.65 -14.12 4.95
N LYS A 107 -5.85 -14.52 4.53
CA LYS A 107 -7.10 -14.12 5.19
C LYS A 107 -7.14 -14.42 6.68
N ASN A 108 -6.44 -15.48 7.14
CA ASN A 108 -6.39 -15.86 8.55
C ASN A 108 -5.49 -14.93 9.37
N ASP A 109 -4.50 -14.31 8.75
CA ASP A 109 -3.53 -13.40 9.38
C ASP A 109 -3.89 -11.94 9.22
N PHE A 110 -4.80 -11.62 8.29
CA PHE A 110 -5.16 -10.25 7.92
C PHE A 110 -5.58 -9.40 9.14
N LYS A 111 -6.44 -9.93 10.01
CA LYS A 111 -6.89 -9.18 11.20
C LYS A 111 -5.74 -8.83 12.13
N LYS A 112 -4.79 -9.76 12.34
CA LYS A 112 -3.60 -9.53 13.15
C LYS A 112 -2.70 -8.46 12.53
N LEU A 113 -2.48 -8.54 11.21
CA LEU A 113 -1.72 -7.53 10.47
C LEU A 113 -2.40 -6.17 10.53
N TRP A 114 -3.72 -6.11 10.31
CA TRP A 114 -4.47 -4.85 10.38
C TRP A 114 -4.35 -4.17 11.75
N ASN A 115 -4.47 -4.93 12.83
CA ASN A 115 -4.31 -4.38 14.18
C ASN A 115 -2.90 -3.77 14.36
N LYS A 116 -1.83 -4.47 13.94
CA LYS A 116 -0.47 -3.91 13.97
C LYS A 116 -0.36 -2.60 13.17
N ILE A 117 -0.96 -2.54 11.97
CA ILE A 117 -1.01 -1.34 11.15
C ILE A 117 -1.73 -0.21 11.87
N ALA A 118 -2.95 -0.46 12.35
CA ALA A 118 -3.77 0.55 13.02
C ALA A 118 -3.09 1.08 14.29
N ASP A 119 -2.44 0.21 15.08
CA ASP A 119 -1.74 0.57 16.31
C ASP A 119 -0.46 1.38 16.02
N SER A 120 0.23 1.12 14.92
CA SER A 120 1.46 1.84 14.53
C SER A 120 1.21 3.26 14.01
N ILE A 121 -0.03 3.61 13.65
CA ILE A 121 -0.37 4.95 13.20
C ILE A 121 -0.55 5.85 14.43
N LEU A 122 0.24 6.91 14.50
CA LEU A 122 0.13 7.94 15.53
C LEU A 122 -1.24 8.63 15.51
N LYS A 123 -1.65 9.21 16.64
CA LYS A 123 -2.78 10.14 16.64
C LYS A 123 -2.57 11.23 15.60
N ASP A 124 -3.62 11.58 14.87
CA ASP A 124 -3.58 12.49 13.70
C ASP A 124 -2.76 11.99 12.51
N GLY A 125 -2.20 10.78 12.56
CA GLY A 125 -1.55 10.11 11.44
C GLY A 125 -2.55 9.51 10.45
N TYR A 126 -2.04 8.97 9.35
CA TYR A 126 -2.88 8.56 8.22
C TYR A 126 -2.63 7.11 7.79
N PHE A 127 -3.70 6.49 7.33
CA PHE A 127 -3.66 5.30 6.48
C PHE A 127 -4.01 5.70 5.05
N VAL A 128 -3.25 5.18 4.08
CA VAL A 128 -3.50 5.36 2.66
C VAL A 128 -3.32 4.03 1.94
N GLY A 129 -4.37 3.49 1.33
CA GLY A 129 -4.25 2.20 0.69
C GLY A 129 -5.52 1.71 0.03
N ASN A 130 -5.53 0.42 -0.31
CA ASN A 130 -6.71 -0.21 -0.86
C ASN A 130 -6.89 -1.66 -0.42
N PHE A 131 -8.13 -2.11 -0.55
CA PHE A 131 -8.58 -3.48 -0.28
C PHE A 131 -9.28 -4.03 -1.52
N PHE A 132 -9.27 -5.36 -1.68
CA PHE A 132 -10.07 -5.99 -2.73
C PHE A 132 -11.45 -6.36 -2.20
N GLY A 133 -12.45 -6.09 -3.03
CA GLY A 133 -13.84 -6.39 -2.73
C GLY A 133 -14.22 -7.83 -3.10
N ILE A 134 -15.39 -8.24 -2.63
CA ILE A 134 -15.89 -9.61 -2.81
C ILE A 134 -16.23 -9.98 -4.25
N ASN A 135 -16.38 -8.99 -5.15
CA ASN A 135 -16.66 -9.20 -6.57
C ASN A 135 -15.37 -9.28 -7.41
N ASP A 136 -14.19 -9.15 -6.78
CA ASP A 136 -12.92 -9.25 -7.47
C ASP A 136 -12.72 -10.67 -8.06
N GLU A 137 -12.31 -10.76 -9.34
CA GLU A 137 -12.16 -12.05 -10.06
C GLU A 137 -11.21 -13.01 -9.34
N TRP A 138 -10.18 -12.50 -8.66
CA TRP A 138 -9.25 -13.37 -7.95
C TRP A 138 -9.84 -14.07 -6.73
N LYS A 139 -11.00 -13.63 -6.22
CA LYS A 139 -11.68 -14.30 -5.11
C LYS A 139 -12.00 -15.76 -5.42
N SER A 140 -12.35 -16.07 -6.67
CA SER A 140 -12.67 -17.43 -7.10
C SER A 140 -11.45 -18.32 -7.34
N THR A 141 -10.25 -17.74 -7.49
CA THR A 141 -9.04 -18.46 -7.91
C THR A 141 -7.88 -18.38 -6.90
N LYS A 142 -7.99 -17.52 -5.88
CA LYS A 142 -6.95 -17.27 -4.87
C LYS A 142 -7.56 -17.20 -3.48
N GLU A 143 -8.02 -18.35 -3.00
CA GLU A 143 -8.78 -18.48 -1.75
C GLU A 143 -8.06 -18.03 -0.48
N GLU A 144 -6.73 -18.04 -0.47
CA GLU A 144 -5.91 -17.57 0.64
C GLU A 144 -5.80 -16.03 0.73
N MET A 145 -6.09 -15.29 -0.35
CA MET A 145 -6.06 -13.84 -0.34
C MET A 145 -7.24 -13.27 0.46
N THR A 146 -7.09 -12.03 0.88
CA THR A 146 -8.11 -11.30 1.64
C THR A 146 -9.01 -10.49 0.71
N PHE A 147 -10.31 -10.78 0.76
CA PHE A 147 -11.37 -10.02 0.08
C PHE A 147 -12.42 -9.61 1.11
N LEU A 148 -12.83 -8.36 1.09
CA LEU A 148 -13.71 -7.77 2.10
C LEU A 148 -14.99 -7.22 1.47
N THR A 149 -16.09 -7.20 2.25
CA THR A 149 -17.26 -6.40 1.89
C THR A 149 -16.98 -4.93 2.22
N LYS A 150 -17.81 -4.04 1.69
CA LYS A 150 -17.75 -2.61 2.00
C LYS A 150 -17.87 -2.33 3.50
N GLU A 151 -18.82 -3.01 4.15
CA GLU A 151 -19.07 -2.88 5.59
C GLU A 151 -17.86 -3.33 6.40
N GLN A 152 -17.23 -4.44 5.99
CA GLN A 152 -16.01 -4.92 6.63
C GLN A 152 -14.86 -3.93 6.50
N VAL A 153 -14.69 -3.30 5.31
CA VAL A 153 -13.68 -2.25 5.15
C VAL A 153 -13.99 -1.05 6.04
N ILE A 154 -15.23 -0.58 6.09
CA ILE A 154 -15.62 0.56 6.94
C ILE A 154 -15.36 0.24 8.42
N GLU A 155 -15.65 -0.96 8.89
CA GLU A 155 -15.42 -1.38 10.29
C GLU A 155 -13.93 -1.37 10.67
N LEU A 156 -13.01 -1.61 9.73
CA LEU A 156 -11.57 -1.49 9.99
C LEU A 156 -11.20 -0.07 10.45
N PHE A 157 -11.94 0.94 10.00
CA PHE A 157 -11.67 2.37 10.23
C PHE A 157 -12.52 2.99 11.33
N LYS A 158 -13.11 2.22 12.25
CA LYS A 158 -13.96 2.75 13.35
C LYS A 158 -13.26 3.80 14.22
N ASP A 159 -11.94 3.65 14.42
CA ASP A 159 -11.10 4.58 15.20
C ASP A 159 -10.43 5.66 14.33
N PHE A 160 -10.90 5.80 13.08
CA PHE A 160 -10.39 6.78 12.12
C PHE A 160 -11.52 7.69 11.62
N GLU A 161 -11.14 8.84 11.12
CA GLU A 161 -11.94 9.67 10.24
C GLU A 161 -11.63 9.30 8.79
N ILE A 162 -12.63 8.82 8.04
CA ILE A 162 -12.47 8.50 6.63
C ILE A 162 -12.51 9.80 5.82
N ILE A 163 -11.39 10.16 5.20
CA ILE A 163 -11.23 11.35 4.35
C ILE A 163 -11.67 11.05 2.91
N GLU A 164 -11.28 9.88 2.40
CA GLU A 164 -11.63 9.40 1.06
C GLU A 164 -12.03 7.94 1.15
N PHE A 165 -13.18 7.59 0.58
CA PHE A 165 -13.60 6.22 0.36
C PHE A 165 -14.16 6.10 -1.05
N LYS A 166 -13.43 5.43 -1.92
CA LYS A 166 -13.83 5.26 -3.32
C LYS A 166 -13.85 3.79 -3.70
N GLU A 167 -15.04 3.30 -3.95
CA GLU A 167 -15.28 1.99 -4.53
C GLU A 167 -15.12 2.05 -6.05
N VAL A 168 -14.40 1.10 -6.61
CA VAL A 168 -14.16 0.97 -8.05
C VAL A 168 -14.40 -0.48 -8.43
N GLU A 169 -15.30 -0.69 -9.38
CA GLU A 169 -15.56 -2.00 -9.98
C GLU A 169 -15.50 -1.87 -11.50
N LYS A 170 -14.53 -2.55 -12.13
CA LYS A 170 -14.28 -2.44 -13.57
C LYS A 170 -13.36 -3.53 -14.10
N ASP A 171 -13.43 -3.77 -15.40
CA ASP A 171 -12.42 -4.55 -16.11
C ASP A 171 -11.23 -3.68 -16.47
N ASP A 172 -10.02 -4.14 -16.15
CA ASP A 172 -8.78 -3.43 -16.48
C ASP A 172 -7.58 -4.40 -16.46
N PHE A 173 -6.45 -3.96 -16.98
CA PHE A 173 -5.24 -4.76 -17.02
C PHE A 173 -4.55 -4.86 -15.64
N THR A 174 -4.02 -6.04 -15.34
CA THR A 174 -3.07 -6.24 -14.24
C THR A 174 -1.68 -5.71 -14.61
N GLY A 175 -0.78 -5.54 -13.64
CA GLY A 175 0.62 -5.20 -13.91
C GLY A 175 1.38 -6.20 -14.81
N LEU A 176 0.83 -7.40 -15.01
CA LEU A 176 1.34 -8.39 -15.97
C LEU A 176 0.68 -8.31 -17.36
N GLY A 177 -0.24 -7.35 -17.57
CA GLY A 177 -0.93 -7.15 -18.84
C GLY A 177 -2.05 -8.15 -19.12
N LYS A 178 -2.60 -8.80 -18.10
CA LYS A 178 -3.78 -9.66 -18.22
C LYS A 178 -5.03 -8.86 -17.86
N MET A 179 -6.08 -8.96 -18.67
CA MET A 179 -7.40 -8.43 -18.33
C MET A 179 -7.94 -9.11 -17.08
N LYS A 180 -8.56 -8.34 -16.20
CA LYS A 180 -9.14 -8.82 -14.95
C LYS A 180 -10.30 -7.93 -14.53
N HIS A 181 -11.33 -8.53 -13.95
CA HIS A 181 -12.37 -7.80 -13.22
C HIS A 181 -11.86 -7.39 -11.83
N TRP A 182 -11.79 -6.10 -11.60
CA TRP A 182 -11.35 -5.51 -10.35
C TRP A 182 -12.53 -5.03 -9.52
N HIS A 183 -12.50 -5.35 -8.23
CA HIS A 183 -13.33 -4.70 -7.22
C HIS A 183 -12.44 -4.18 -6.11
N ILE A 184 -12.31 -2.85 -5.99
CA ILE A 184 -11.31 -2.18 -5.16
C ILE A 184 -11.98 -1.12 -4.29
N PHE A 185 -11.65 -1.09 -3.00
CA PHE A 185 -11.95 0.00 -2.09
C PHE A 185 -10.67 0.81 -1.85
N ASN A 186 -10.63 2.04 -2.34
CA ASN A 186 -9.54 2.99 -2.08
C ASN A 186 -9.89 3.80 -0.84
N VAL A 187 -8.95 3.89 0.11
CA VAL A 187 -9.19 4.54 1.39
C VAL A 187 -8.05 5.49 1.74
N ILE A 188 -8.41 6.70 2.19
CA ILE A 188 -7.55 7.62 2.93
C ILE A 188 -8.28 7.89 4.24
N ALA A 189 -7.62 7.62 5.37
CA ALA A 189 -8.23 7.79 6.68
C ALA A 189 -7.23 8.38 7.68
N LYS A 190 -7.72 9.24 8.58
CA LYS A 190 -6.95 9.90 9.63
C LYS A 190 -7.27 9.27 10.98
N LYS A 191 -6.25 8.90 11.76
CA LYS A 191 -6.40 8.37 13.11
C LYS A 191 -6.94 9.45 14.05
N LYS A 192 -7.98 9.13 14.85
CA LYS A 192 -8.59 10.04 15.83
C LYS A 192 -7.74 10.22 17.09
#